data_092ecda0db42b28879cfa22074a5a87a
#
_entry.id   092ecda0db42b28879cfa22074a5a87a
#
_cell.length_a   1.000
_cell.length_b   1.000
_cell.length_c   1.000
_cell.angle_alpha   90.00
_cell.angle_beta   90.00
_cell.angle_gamma   90.00
#
_symmetry.space_group_name_H-M   'P 1'
#
loop_
_entity.id
_entity.type
_entity.pdbx_description
1 polymer ?
#
loop_
_entity_poly.entity_id
_entity_poly.type
_entity_poly.pdbx_seq_one_letter_code
_entity_poly.pdbx_strand_id
1 'polypeptide(L)'
;MSIKLTPTWFIKEYSSISIEFLKKQSIKTIFADIDNTLVDWDELDTNDTLQTWVQQLKENHIEIILVSNNRKNRIERVAEQLGVPYVFPGLKPLHKGFKEALSQTTATKDEIVMIGDQLLTDILGAGTFGIKTILVKPLKLSDAKKTRINRFFENLILTILYGKNYSEKWEEKIHD
;
A
#
# COMPACT_ATOMS: atom_id res chain seq x y z
N MET A 1 15.61 18.65 -2.21
CA MET A 1 14.48 17.71 -2.29
C MET A 1 14.85 16.47 -1.50
N SER A 2 14.25 16.25 -0.36
CA SER A 2 14.56 15.06 0.45
C SER A 2 13.92 13.84 -0.23
N ILE A 3 14.71 12.85 -0.59
CA ILE A 3 14.21 11.58 -1.14
C ILE A 3 13.55 10.82 0.01
N LYS A 4 12.23 10.78 0.02
CA LYS A 4 11.44 10.10 1.06
C LYS A 4 11.31 8.60 0.78
N LEU A 5 12.40 7.86 0.96
CA LEU A 5 12.45 6.39 0.92
C LEU A 5 12.10 5.75 2.27
N THR A 6 11.88 6.57 3.29
CA THR A 6 11.55 6.10 4.64
C THR A 6 10.04 5.96 4.77
N PRO A 7 9.50 4.74 4.95
CA PRO A 7 8.09 4.56 5.28
C PRO A 7 7.74 5.28 6.59
N THR A 8 6.50 5.76 6.69
CA THR A 8 6.01 6.31 7.97
C THR A 8 5.84 5.19 8.98
N TRP A 9 5.33 4.03 8.53
CA TRP A 9 5.17 2.83 9.36
C TRP A 9 5.52 1.56 8.59
N PHE A 10 5.89 0.52 9.34
CA PHE A 10 6.14 -0.84 8.87
C PHE A 10 5.12 -1.78 9.51
N ILE A 11 4.51 -2.67 8.74
CA ILE A 11 3.56 -3.65 9.27
C ILE A 11 3.68 -4.99 8.54
N LYS A 12 3.47 -6.09 9.25
CA LYS A 12 3.54 -7.43 8.63
C LYS A 12 2.39 -7.66 7.66
N GLU A 13 1.17 -7.26 8.04
CA GLU A 13 -0.04 -7.53 7.26
C GLU A 13 -0.99 -6.33 7.28
N TYR A 14 -1.65 -6.04 6.16
CA TYR A 14 -2.65 -4.97 6.08
C TYR A 14 -3.80 -5.16 7.07
N SER A 15 -4.21 -6.43 7.32
CA SER A 15 -5.30 -6.79 8.23
C SER A 15 -5.04 -6.39 9.69
N SER A 16 -3.79 -6.17 10.05
CA SER A 16 -3.39 -5.67 11.38
C SER A 16 -3.52 -4.14 11.53
N ILE A 17 -3.85 -3.42 10.46
CA ILE A 17 -4.11 -1.98 10.50
C ILE A 17 -5.51 -1.75 11.07
N SER A 18 -5.58 -1.35 12.33
CA SER A 18 -6.85 -1.14 13.02
C SER A 18 -7.55 0.15 12.61
N ILE A 19 -8.87 0.16 12.69
CA ILE A 19 -9.67 1.37 12.47
C ILE A 19 -9.31 2.47 13.47
N GLU A 20 -9.04 2.11 14.72
CA GLU A 20 -8.62 3.04 15.77
C GLU A 20 -7.34 3.76 15.42
N PHE A 21 -6.33 3.02 14.95
CA PHE A 21 -5.09 3.60 14.47
C PHE A 21 -5.34 4.60 13.33
N LEU A 22 -6.11 4.23 12.32
CA LEU A 22 -6.41 5.10 11.18
C LEU A 22 -7.10 6.40 11.64
N LYS A 23 -8.08 6.31 12.54
CA LYS A 23 -8.77 7.46 13.12
C LYS A 23 -7.82 8.35 13.93
N LYS A 24 -6.96 7.76 14.75
CA LYS A 24 -5.97 8.49 15.56
C LYS A 24 -4.99 9.27 14.67
N GLN A 25 -4.60 8.68 13.53
CA GLN A 25 -3.74 9.32 12.54
C GLN A 25 -4.49 10.26 11.59
N SER A 26 -5.79 10.49 11.81
CA SER A 26 -6.68 11.30 10.97
C SER A 26 -6.75 10.82 9.52
N ILE A 27 -6.59 9.51 9.27
CA ILE A 27 -6.68 8.93 7.93
C ILE A 27 -8.15 8.75 7.55
N LYS A 28 -8.52 9.33 6.41
CA LYS A 28 -9.86 9.22 5.80
C LYS A 28 -9.85 8.40 4.52
N THR A 29 -8.69 8.30 3.85
CA THR A 29 -8.57 7.56 2.60
C THR A 29 -7.28 6.75 2.59
N ILE A 30 -7.39 5.50 2.14
CA ILE A 30 -6.28 4.59 1.90
C ILE A 30 -6.09 4.46 0.40
N PHE A 31 -4.87 4.73 -0.10
CA PHE A 31 -4.43 4.25 -1.40
C PHE A 31 -3.72 2.92 -1.19
N ALA A 32 -4.08 1.90 -1.94
CA ALA A 32 -3.53 0.57 -1.74
C ALA A 32 -3.03 -0.06 -3.05
N ASP A 33 -1.81 -0.62 -3.01
CA ASP A 33 -1.39 -1.58 -4.02
C ASP A 33 -2.12 -2.91 -3.81
N ILE A 34 -2.15 -3.76 -4.83
CA ILE A 34 -2.87 -5.04 -4.80
C ILE A 34 -1.91 -6.21 -4.58
N ASP A 35 -0.97 -6.37 -5.54
CA ASP A 35 -0.15 -7.56 -5.64
C ASP A 35 0.86 -7.68 -4.49
N ASN A 36 0.83 -8.77 -3.76
CA ASN A 36 1.62 -9.00 -2.56
C ASN A 36 1.37 -8.03 -1.39
N THR A 37 0.44 -7.11 -1.55
CA THR A 37 0.00 -6.17 -0.50
C THR A 37 -1.34 -6.61 0.09
N LEU A 38 -2.39 -6.66 -0.72
CA LEU A 38 -3.74 -7.06 -0.33
C LEU A 38 -4.10 -8.47 -0.79
N VAL A 39 -3.59 -8.87 -1.95
CA VAL A 39 -3.85 -10.17 -2.58
C VAL A 39 -2.52 -10.76 -3.05
N ASP A 40 -2.34 -12.06 -2.93
CA ASP A 40 -1.18 -12.75 -3.48
C ASP A 40 -1.10 -12.56 -4.99
N TRP A 41 0.10 -12.37 -5.53
CA TRP A 41 0.29 -12.05 -6.95
C TRP A 41 -0.25 -13.13 -7.90
N ASP A 42 -0.36 -14.38 -7.46
CA ASP A 42 -0.83 -15.56 -8.21
C ASP A 42 -2.30 -15.90 -7.92
N GLU A 43 -2.94 -15.22 -6.97
CA GLU A 43 -4.37 -15.37 -6.70
C GLU A 43 -5.19 -14.36 -7.50
N LEU A 44 -6.35 -14.81 -8.01
CA LEU A 44 -7.23 -13.99 -8.84
C LEU A 44 -8.34 -13.32 -8.02
N ASP A 45 -8.68 -13.89 -6.88
CA ASP A 45 -9.82 -13.50 -6.06
C ASP A 45 -9.41 -12.97 -4.69
N THR A 46 -10.27 -12.14 -4.13
CA THR A 46 -10.13 -11.66 -2.75
C THR A 46 -10.57 -12.74 -1.77
N ASN A 47 -9.96 -12.75 -0.59
CA ASN A 47 -10.35 -13.64 0.49
C ASN A 47 -11.31 -12.94 1.48
N ASP A 48 -11.93 -13.73 2.37
CA ASP A 48 -12.87 -13.24 3.37
C ASP A 48 -12.25 -12.21 4.33
N THR A 49 -10.96 -12.36 4.66
CA THR A 49 -10.23 -11.43 5.52
C THR A 49 -10.17 -10.04 4.89
N LEU A 50 -9.81 -9.95 3.60
CA LEU A 50 -9.75 -8.69 2.87
C LEU A 50 -11.13 -8.06 2.73
N GLN A 51 -12.14 -8.85 2.38
CA GLN A 51 -13.52 -8.38 2.28
C GLN A 51 -14.03 -7.82 3.61
N THR A 52 -13.78 -8.54 4.70
CA THR A 52 -14.16 -8.10 6.05
C THR A 52 -13.45 -6.80 6.44
N TRP A 53 -12.15 -6.71 6.20
CA TRP A 53 -11.37 -5.51 6.51
C TRP A 53 -11.86 -4.29 5.71
N VAL A 54 -12.11 -4.45 4.40
CA VAL A 54 -12.66 -3.37 3.56
C VAL A 54 -14.07 -2.97 4.01
N GLN A 55 -14.89 -3.94 4.43
CA GLN A 55 -16.22 -3.65 4.98
C GLN A 55 -16.12 -2.82 6.27
N GLN A 56 -15.21 -3.16 7.17
CA GLN A 56 -14.95 -2.38 8.39
C GLN A 56 -14.49 -0.94 8.08
N LEU A 57 -13.64 -0.75 7.06
CA LEU A 57 -13.25 0.58 6.59
C LEU A 57 -14.47 1.40 6.16
N LYS A 58 -15.34 0.82 5.32
CA LYS A 58 -16.55 1.48 4.81
C LYS A 58 -17.52 1.86 5.94
N GLU A 59 -17.76 0.96 6.89
CA GLU A 59 -18.62 1.21 8.06
C GLU A 59 -18.09 2.34 8.94
N ASN A 60 -16.79 2.60 8.91
CA ASN A 60 -16.13 3.68 9.64
C ASN A 60 -15.84 4.91 8.77
N HIS A 61 -16.45 5.01 7.59
CA HIS A 61 -16.28 6.13 6.66
C HIS A 61 -14.83 6.38 6.21
N ILE A 62 -14.03 5.31 6.13
CA ILE A 62 -12.67 5.35 5.58
C ILE A 62 -12.73 4.78 4.18
N GLU A 63 -12.36 5.60 3.20
CA GLU A 63 -12.34 5.20 1.79
C GLU A 63 -11.10 4.36 1.49
N ILE A 64 -11.20 3.46 0.51
CA ILE A 64 -10.04 2.78 -0.08
C ILE A 64 -10.10 2.88 -1.58
N ILE A 65 -8.97 3.26 -2.21
CA ILE A 65 -8.79 3.39 -3.65
C ILE A 65 -7.60 2.53 -4.06
N LEU A 66 -7.80 1.60 -4.97
CA LEU A 66 -6.73 0.73 -5.46
C LEU A 66 -5.88 1.47 -6.49
N VAL A 67 -4.54 1.40 -6.38
CA VAL A 67 -3.59 2.05 -7.30
C VAL A 67 -2.54 1.03 -7.73
N SER A 68 -2.67 0.45 -8.93
CA SER A 68 -1.80 -0.63 -9.37
C SER A 68 -1.09 -0.34 -10.70
N ASN A 69 0.15 -0.83 -10.81
CA ASN A 69 0.94 -0.84 -12.05
C ASN A 69 0.76 -2.14 -12.86
N ASN A 70 0.03 -3.11 -12.33
CA ASN A 70 -0.13 -4.43 -12.93
C ASN A 70 -1.22 -4.43 -14.02
N ARG A 71 -1.81 -5.57 -14.32
CA ARG A 71 -2.76 -5.75 -15.44
C ARG A 71 -4.13 -5.15 -15.13
N LYS A 72 -4.73 -4.48 -16.12
CA LYS A 72 -6.05 -3.85 -16.00
C LYS A 72 -7.13 -4.83 -15.51
N ASN A 73 -7.26 -5.98 -16.16
CA ASN A 73 -8.29 -6.97 -15.82
C ASN A 73 -8.18 -7.47 -14.35
N ARG A 74 -6.95 -7.47 -13.80
CA ARG A 74 -6.73 -7.89 -12.41
C ARG A 74 -7.22 -6.84 -11.42
N ILE A 75 -6.87 -5.58 -11.62
CA ILE A 75 -7.34 -4.51 -10.73
C ILE A 75 -8.86 -4.33 -10.81
N GLU A 76 -9.43 -4.43 -12.01
CA GLU A 76 -10.89 -4.36 -12.22
C GLU A 76 -11.60 -5.45 -11.43
N ARG A 77 -11.14 -6.71 -11.53
CA ARG A 77 -11.74 -7.85 -10.82
C ARG A 77 -11.69 -7.67 -9.30
N VAL A 78 -10.55 -7.28 -8.75
CA VAL A 78 -10.39 -7.05 -7.31
C VAL A 78 -11.26 -5.87 -6.86
N ALA A 79 -11.26 -4.78 -7.61
CA ALA A 79 -12.07 -3.60 -7.33
C ALA A 79 -13.58 -3.90 -7.33
N GLU A 80 -14.06 -4.70 -8.30
CA GLU A 80 -15.45 -5.15 -8.37
C GLU A 80 -15.84 -6.01 -7.16
N GLN A 81 -15.00 -7.00 -6.79
CA GLN A 81 -15.25 -7.87 -5.65
C GLN A 81 -15.32 -7.10 -4.32
N LEU A 82 -14.50 -6.07 -4.17
CA LEU A 82 -14.46 -5.23 -2.98
C LEU A 82 -15.48 -4.07 -3.02
N GLY A 83 -16.03 -3.76 -4.21
CA GLY A 83 -16.91 -2.60 -4.41
C GLY A 83 -16.20 -1.28 -4.09
N VAL A 84 -14.98 -1.09 -4.65
CA VAL A 84 -14.12 0.07 -4.39
C VAL A 84 -13.60 0.68 -5.70
N PRO A 85 -13.30 1.98 -5.72
CA PRO A 85 -12.69 2.63 -6.89
C PRO A 85 -11.24 2.19 -7.09
N TYR A 86 -10.74 2.38 -8.32
CA TYR A 86 -9.36 2.07 -8.68
C TYR A 86 -8.77 3.06 -9.69
N VAL A 87 -7.45 3.07 -9.77
CA VAL A 87 -6.64 3.79 -10.76
C VAL A 87 -5.74 2.83 -11.52
N PHE A 88 -5.85 2.84 -12.85
CA PHE A 88 -4.99 2.08 -13.75
C PHE A 88 -4.76 2.84 -15.07
N PRO A 89 -3.52 2.91 -15.56
CA PRO A 89 -2.28 2.50 -14.88
C PRO A 89 -1.89 3.45 -13.75
N GLY A 90 -1.48 2.90 -12.60
CA GLY A 90 -1.03 3.68 -11.45
C GLY A 90 0.24 4.48 -11.70
N LEU A 91 1.10 4.00 -12.63
CA LEU A 91 2.38 4.61 -13.03
C LEU A 91 3.32 4.95 -11.87
N LYS A 92 3.19 4.24 -10.74
CA LYS A 92 4.07 4.40 -9.58
C LYS A 92 5.54 4.08 -9.94
N PRO A 93 6.53 4.87 -9.53
CA PRO A 93 6.49 5.93 -8.54
C PRO A 93 6.10 7.33 -9.06
N LEU A 94 5.70 7.47 -10.32
CA LEU A 94 5.27 8.76 -10.86
C LEU A 94 3.96 9.23 -10.22
N HIS A 95 3.77 10.55 -10.14
CA HIS A 95 2.65 11.13 -9.42
C HIS A 95 1.32 11.11 -10.16
N LYS A 96 1.28 10.67 -11.43
CA LYS A 96 0.05 10.72 -12.25
C LYS A 96 -1.06 9.88 -11.62
N GLY A 97 -0.79 8.63 -11.28
CA GLY A 97 -1.79 7.77 -10.64
C GLY A 97 -2.24 8.26 -9.27
N PHE A 98 -1.31 8.82 -8.47
CA PHE A 98 -1.66 9.42 -7.17
C PHE A 98 -2.54 10.68 -7.33
N LYS A 99 -2.32 11.51 -8.36
CA LYS A 99 -3.18 12.66 -8.67
C LYS A 99 -4.58 12.21 -9.08
N GLU A 100 -4.67 11.15 -9.90
CA GLU A 100 -5.94 10.57 -10.33
C GLU A 100 -6.69 9.97 -9.13
N ALA A 101 -6.01 9.23 -8.25
CA ALA A 101 -6.61 8.72 -7.02
C ALA A 101 -7.08 9.86 -6.10
N LEU A 102 -6.28 10.92 -5.96
CA LEU A 102 -6.65 12.09 -5.16
C LEU A 102 -7.91 12.78 -5.69
N SER A 103 -8.15 12.78 -7.00
CA SER A 103 -9.37 13.37 -7.59
C SER A 103 -10.65 12.55 -7.30
N GLN A 104 -10.52 11.33 -6.81
CA GLN A 104 -11.63 10.43 -6.48
C GLN A 104 -12.04 10.49 -5.00
N THR A 105 -11.37 11.30 -4.19
CA THR A 105 -11.70 11.50 -2.77
C THR A 105 -11.75 12.97 -2.41
N THR A 106 -12.41 13.29 -1.32
CA THR A 106 -12.44 14.63 -0.72
C THR A 106 -11.36 14.83 0.34
N ALA A 107 -10.60 13.78 0.68
CA ALA A 107 -9.54 13.84 1.68
C ALA A 107 -8.36 14.69 1.19
N THR A 108 -7.76 15.41 2.13
CA THR A 108 -6.48 16.11 1.89
C THR A 108 -5.31 15.14 1.95
N LYS A 109 -4.14 15.53 1.44
CA LYS A 109 -2.96 14.67 1.45
C LYS A 109 -2.56 14.19 2.85
N ASP A 110 -2.75 15.02 3.88
CA ASP A 110 -2.43 14.66 5.27
C ASP A 110 -3.39 13.62 5.86
N GLU A 111 -4.56 13.44 5.23
CA GLU A 111 -5.59 12.48 5.59
C GLU A 111 -5.52 11.19 4.77
N ILE A 112 -4.48 11.05 3.92
CA ILE A 112 -4.29 9.90 3.04
C ILE A 112 -3.03 9.12 3.44
N VAL A 113 -3.13 7.79 3.38
CA VAL A 113 -2.00 6.88 3.52
C VAL A 113 -1.92 5.95 2.32
N MET A 114 -0.71 5.73 1.79
CA MET A 114 -0.42 4.68 0.81
C MET A 114 0.02 3.42 1.52
N ILE A 115 -0.60 2.28 1.19
CA ILE A 115 -0.22 0.95 1.64
C ILE A 115 0.34 0.17 0.45
N GLY A 116 1.56 -0.33 0.57
CA GLY A 116 2.20 -1.12 -0.48
C GLY A 116 3.37 -1.93 0.03
N ASP A 117 3.78 -2.93 -0.74
CA ASP A 117 4.89 -3.83 -0.42
C ASP A 117 6.23 -3.42 -1.06
N GLN A 118 6.21 -2.45 -1.99
CA GLN A 118 7.37 -2.04 -2.75
C GLN A 118 7.89 -0.65 -2.35
N LEU A 119 9.15 -0.62 -1.89
CA LEU A 119 9.80 0.61 -1.45
C LEU A 119 9.94 1.64 -2.58
N LEU A 120 10.33 1.18 -3.79
CA LEU A 120 10.64 2.06 -4.91
C LEU A 120 9.42 2.59 -5.65
N THR A 121 8.32 1.86 -5.67
CA THR A 121 7.10 2.29 -6.36
C THR A 121 6.09 2.92 -5.42
N ASP A 122 5.76 2.23 -4.33
CA ASP A 122 4.70 2.65 -3.42
C ASP A 122 5.20 3.73 -2.45
N ILE A 123 6.27 3.43 -1.71
CA ILE A 123 6.75 4.31 -0.64
C ILE A 123 7.42 5.56 -1.21
N LEU A 124 8.35 5.40 -2.15
CA LEU A 124 9.00 6.54 -2.79
C LEU A 124 7.99 7.41 -3.54
N GLY A 125 7.12 6.80 -4.34
CA GLY A 125 6.12 7.53 -5.11
C GLY A 125 5.16 8.33 -4.22
N ALA A 126 4.57 7.67 -3.22
CA ALA A 126 3.66 8.30 -2.28
C ALA A 126 4.36 9.33 -1.37
N GLY A 127 5.54 9.00 -0.85
CA GLY A 127 6.32 9.91 -0.01
C GLY A 127 6.73 11.20 -0.73
N THR A 128 7.15 11.11 -2.01
CA THR A 128 7.46 12.29 -2.83
C THR A 128 6.21 13.02 -3.30
N PHE A 129 5.08 12.33 -3.44
CA PHE A 129 3.77 12.95 -3.67
C PHE A 129 3.27 13.74 -2.45
N GLY A 130 3.76 13.41 -1.26
CA GLY A 130 3.48 14.12 0.00
C GLY A 130 2.33 13.52 0.80
N ILE A 131 2.12 12.20 0.72
CA ILE A 131 1.19 11.46 1.58
C ILE A 131 1.95 10.51 2.52
N LYS A 132 1.29 10.10 3.61
CA LYS A 132 1.83 9.12 4.56
C LYS A 132 1.97 7.74 3.90
N THR A 133 2.83 6.87 4.42
CA THR A 133 3.11 5.57 3.82
C THR A 133 3.21 4.46 4.86
N ILE A 134 2.64 3.31 4.53
CA ILE A 134 2.78 2.06 5.29
C ILE A 134 3.43 1.04 4.36
N LEU A 135 4.63 0.58 4.70
CA LEU A 135 5.26 -0.53 4.01
C LEU A 135 4.77 -1.84 4.63
N VAL A 136 4.13 -2.67 3.81
CA VAL A 136 3.64 -4.00 4.22
C VAL A 136 4.66 -5.04 3.82
N LYS A 137 4.83 -6.07 4.66
CA LYS A 137 5.66 -7.20 4.28
C LYS A 137 4.98 -7.97 3.14
N PRO A 138 5.71 -8.29 2.06
CA PRO A 138 5.11 -9.05 0.95
C PRO A 138 4.48 -10.35 1.40
N LEU A 139 3.28 -10.64 0.92
CA LEU A 139 2.55 -11.87 1.26
C LEU A 139 3.30 -13.13 0.82
N LYS A 140 3.88 -13.11 -0.39
CA LYS A 140 4.74 -14.20 -0.90
C LYS A 140 6.11 -13.69 -1.32
N LEU A 141 7.14 -14.44 -0.96
CA LEU A 141 8.53 -14.17 -1.37
C LEU A 141 8.85 -14.68 -2.79
N SER A 142 8.01 -15.56 -3.36
CA SER A 142 8.18 -16.16 -4.70
C SER A 142 7.55 -15.27 -5.77
N ASP A 143 8.21 -14.18 -6.09
CA ASP A 143 7.73 -13.25 -7.13
C ASP A 143 8.12 -13.67 -8.55
N ALA A 144 7.38 -13.12 -9.53
CA ALA A 144 7.79 -13.14 -10.92
C ALA A 144 9.23 -12.59 -11.08
N LYS A 145 10.01 -13.15 -12.01
CA LYS A 145 11.45 -12.84 -12.20
C LYS A 145 11.80 -11.35 -12.22
N LYS A 146 10.89 -10.48 -12.70
CA LYS A 146 11.07 -9.01 -12.71
C LYS A 146 11.10 -8.39 -11.32
N THR A 147 10.35 -8.93 -10.38
CA THR A 147 10.23 -8.39 -9.01
C THR A 147 11.44 -8.78 -8.16
N ARG A 148 12.14 -9.89 -8.47
CA ARG A 148 13.34 -10.32 -7.74
C ARG A 148 14.48 -9.30 -7.78
N ILE A 149 14.67 -8.64 -8.92
CA ILE A 149 15.73 -7.61 -9.08
C ILE A 149 15.37 -6.38 -8.23
N ASN A 150 14.10 -5.92 -8.29
CA ASN A 150 13.65 -4.79 -7.48
C ASN A 150 13.80 -5.09 -6.00
N ARG A 151 13.43 -6.30 -5.54
CA ARG A 151 13.57 -6.71 -4.15
C ARG A 151 15.01 -6.76 -3.67
N PHE A 152 15.94 -7.16 -4.53
CA PHE A 152 17.37 -7.11 -4.18
C PHE A 152 17.81 -5.66 -3.88
N PHE A 153 17.44 -4.71 -4.73
CA PHE A 153 17.76 -3.30 -4.52
C PHE A 153 17.01 -2.72 -3.31
N GLU A 154 15.76 -3.09 -3.09
CA GLU A 154 14.97 -2.67 -1.93
C GLU A 154 15.58 -3.18 -0.63
N ASN A 155 15.95 -4.44 -0.55
CA ASN A 155 16.65 -5.01 0.61
C ASN A 155 17.99 -4.32 0.87
N LEU A 156 18.74 -4.00 -0.19
CA LEU A 156 19.99 -3.26 -0.06
C LEU A 156 19.75 -1.85 0.50
N ILE A 157 18.74 -1.14 -0.01
CA ILE A 157 18.37 0.20 0.46
C ILE A 157 17.90 0.15 1.92
N LEU A 158 17.02 -0.79 2.27
CA LEU A 158 16.55 -0.97 3.65
C LEU A 158 17.71 -1.30 4.60
N THR A 159 18.66 -2.13 4.16
CA THR A 159 19.86 -2.44 4.92
C THR A 159 20.75 -1.22 5.14
N ILE A 160 20.88 -0.36 4.12
CA ILE A 160 21.66 0.88 4.21
C ILE A 160 20.98 1.88 5.17
N LEU A 161 19.65 2.02 5.05
CA LEU A 161 18.90 3.00 5.84
C LEU A 161 18.71 2.59 7.31
N TYR A 162 18.53 1.31 7.58
CA TYR A 162 18.11 0.79 8.88
C TYR A 162 19.05 -0.25 9.49
N GLY A 163 20.12 -0.65 8.79
CA GLY A 163 21.04 -1.70 9.21
C GLY A 163 20.54 -3.11 8.88
N LYS A 164 21.39 -4.12 9.20
CA LYS A 164 21.09 -5.53 8.87
C LYS A 164 19.84 -6.09 9.57
N ASN A 165 19.45 -5.50 10.69
CA ASN A 165 18.30 -5.93 11.49
C ASN A 165 17.00 -5.16 11.14
N TYR A 166 16.90 -4.58 9.94
CA TYR A 166 15.69 -3.85 9.53
C TYR A 166 14.41 -4.73 9.57
N SER A 167 14.57 -6.05 9.52
CA SER A 167 13.45 -7.00 9.66
C SER A 167 12.74 -6.91 11.01
N GLU A 168 13.39 -6.40 12.05
CA GLU A 168 12.81 -6.16 13.38
C GLU A 168 11.85 -4.97 13.41
N LYS A 169 11.88 -4.10 12.37
CA LYS A 169 10.96 -2.96 12.25
C LYS A 169 9.54 -3.36 11.82
N TRP A 170 9.36 -4.59 11.34
CA TRP A 170 8.05 -5.09 10.95
C TRP A 170 7.21 -5.40 12.19
N GLU A 171 6.23 -4.54 12.45
CA GLU A 171 5.33 -4.67 13.60
C GLU A 171 4.17 -5.62 13.28
N GLU A 172 3.73 -6.37 14.27
CA GLU A 172 2.52 -7.20 14.16
C GLU A 172 1.25 -6.36 14.28
N LYS A 173 1.35 -5.24 15.03
CA LYS A 173 0.32 -4.19 15.11
C LYS A 173 1.04 -2.85 15.09
N ILE A 174 0.46 -1.88 14.39
CA ILE A 174 0.99 -0.53 14.42
C ILE A 174 0.73 0.02 15.83
N HIS A 175 1.80 0.31 16.54
CA HIS A 175 1.79 1.06 17.78
C HIS A 175 2.04 2.54 17.50
N ASP A 176 1.58 3.38 18.40
CA ASP A 176 1.69 4.86 18.33
C ASP A 176 3.11 5.35 18.46
#